data_31868d755e7cc23f7ee3d53b2052c702
#
_entry.id   31868d755e7cc23f7ee3d53b2052c702
#
_cell.length_a   1.000
_cell.length_b   1.000
_cell.length_c   1.000
_cell.angle_alpha   90.00
_cell.angle_beta   90.00
_cell.angle_gamma   90.00
#
_symmetry.space_group_name_H-M   'P 1'
#
loop_
_entity.id
_entity.type
_entity.pdbx_description
1 polymer ?
#
loop_
_entity_poly.entity_id
_entity_poly.type
_entity_poly.pdbx_seq_one_letter_code
_entity_poly.pdbx_strand_id
1 'polypeptide(L)'
;GSLWRRMGFSDVLAIFMAMDSYVELYKGGLVALEEFAHMKSDNDILVRLVIKTRPSAFAYQAVRKQRTDLPSLNCVTAKVDDEYRLVVGSRPARAIVLRDEQGILADGITQESIAAFADYAAANISVAGNMWGSAEYRKALVPVLTRRALTALEEAL
;
A
#
# COMPACT_ATOMS: atom_id res chain seq x y z
N GLY A 1 17.41 -3.76 -2.83
CA GLY A 1 17.70 -2.33 -2.79
C GLY A 1 16.52 -1.47 -2.38
N SER A 2 15.36 -1.58 -3.05
CA SER A 2 14.21 -0.69 -2.81
C SER A 2 13.56 -0.86 -1.44
N LEU A 3 13.52 -2.08 -0.91
CA LEU A 3 13.05 -2.35 0.46
C LEU A 3 13.98 -1.73 1.50
N TRP A 4 15.29 -2.03 1.41
CA TRP A 4 16.27 -1.47 2.34
C TRP A 4 16.26 0.06 2.36
N ARG A 5 16.17 0.68 1.18
CA ARG A 5 16.10 2.15 1.05
C ARG A 5 14.74 2.74 1.38
N ARG A 6 13.73 1.93 1.68
CA ARG A 6 12.37 2.35 2.03
C ARG A 6 11.79 3.31 1.00
N MET A 7 12.04 3.02 -0.29
CA MET A 7 11.63 3.91 -1.39
C MET A 7 10.12 3.91 -1.54
N GLY A 8 9.49 5.06 -1.32
CA GLY A 8 8.03 5.21 -1.37
C GLY A 8 7.41 4.93 -2.74
N PHE A 9 8.20 4.92 -3.81
CA PHE A 9 7.76 4.53 -5.16
C PHE A 9 7.93 3.03 -5.47
N SER A 10 8.39 2.24 -4.51
CA SER A 10 8.62 0.81 -4.72
C SER A 10 7.30 0.04 -4.71
N ASP A 11 6.96 -0.57 -5.83
CA ASP A 11 5.82 -1.50 -5.94
C ASP A 11 5.97 -2.67 -4.98
N VAL A 12 7.18 -3.22 -4.91
CA VAL A 12 7.54 -4.35 -4.03
C VAL A 12 7.32 -4.00 -2.56
N LEU A 13 7.67 -2.77 -2.14
CA LEU A 13 7.43 -2.32 -0.77
C LEU A 13 5.93 -2.26 -0.47
N ALA A 14 5.13 -1.66 -1.36
CA ALA A 14 3.69 -1.54 -1.17
C ALA A 14 3.00 -2.91 -1.09
N ILE A 15 3.39 -3.86 -1.97
CA ILE A 15 2.85 -5.23 -1.98
C ILE A 15 3.17 -5.93 -0.66
N PHE A 16 4.43 -5.93 -0.21
CA PHE A 16 4.80 -6.62 1.02
C PHE A 16 4.25 -5.94 2.29
N MET A 17 4.03 -4.62 2.28
CA MET A 17 3.31 -3.94 3.37
C MET A 17 1.85 -4.42 3.44
N ALA A 18 1.19 -4.59 2.30
CA ALA A 18 -0.17 -5.11 2.25
C ALA A 18 -0.26 -6.56 2.77
N MET A 19 0.78 -7.36 2.58
CA MET A 19 0.90 -8.74 3.07
C MET A 19 1.19 -8.84 4.58
N ASP A 20 1.27 -7.73 5.31
CA ASP A 20 1.64 -7.72 6.71
C ASP A 20 2.95 -8.48 6.98
N SER A 21 3.96 -8.15 6.19
CA SER A 21 5.27 -8.80 6.21
C SER A 21 6.18 -8.17 7.26
N TYR A 22 7.30 -8.84 7.52
CA TYR A 22 8.34 -8.40 8.44
C TYR A 22 9.69 -8.38 7.74
N VAL A 23 10.61 -7.58 8.24
CA VAL A 23 12.03 -7.65 7.91
C VAL A 23 12.81 -8.12 9.12
N GLU A 24 13.81 -8.95 8.90
CA GLU A 24 14.79 -9.27 9.91
C GLU A 24 16.05 -8.44 9.64
N LEU A 25 16.41 -7.63 10.62
CA LEU A 25 17.62 -6.82 10.64
C LEU A 25 18.70 -7.52 11.46
N TYR A 26 19.95 -7.39 11.05
CA TYR A 26 21.07 -8.07 11.73
C TYR A 26 21.20 -7.64 13.19
N LYS A 27 21.09 -6.34 13.47
CA LYS A 27 21.15 -5.79 14.83
C LYS A 27 19.76 -5.56 15.41
N GLY A 28 18.83 -5.07 14.59
CA GLY A 28 17.49 -4.65 15.01
C GLY A 28 16.49 -5.80 15.18
N GLY A 29 16.85 -7.04 14.77
CA GLY A 29 15.96 -8.19 14.87
C GLY A 29 14.75 -8.10 13.94
N LEU A 30 13.64 -8.71 14.34
CA LEU A 30 12.42 -8.79 13.55
C LEU A 30 11.56 -7.54 13.75
N VAL A 31 11.27 -6.82 12.66
CA VAL A 31 10.50 -5.57 12.65
C VAL A 31 9.39 -5.68 11.62
N ALA A 32 8.19 -5.20 11.93
CA ALA A 32 7.11 -5.11 10.95
C ALA A 32 7.52 -4.21 9.77
N LEU A 33 7.23 -4.64 8.55
CA LEU A 33 7.65 -3.89 7.36
C LEU A 33 7.03 -2.49 7.30
N GLU A 34 5.80 -2.34 7.80
CA GLU A 34 5.14 -1.05 7.94
C GLU A 34 5.95 -0.10 8.85
N GLU A 35 6.38 -0.57 10.01
CA GLU A 35 7.24 0.20 10.91
C GLU A 35 8.60 0.49 10.26
N PHE A 36 9.25 -0.53 9.72
CA PHE A 36 10.53 -0.38 9.03
C PHE A 36 10.47 0.65 7.90
N ALA A 37 9.38 0.71 7.15
CA ALA A 37 9.20 1.69 6.07
C ALA A 37 9.28 3.15 6.57
N HIS A 38 8.97 3.39 7.85
CA HIS A 38 8.99 4.71 8.48
C HIS A 38 10.21 4.96 9.38
N MET A 39 11.03 3.96 9.65
CA MET A 39 12.27 4.12 10.42
C MET A 39 13.28 5.01 9.69
N LYS A 40 14.15 5.67 10.45
CA LYS A 40 15.32 6.34 9.89
C LYS A 40 16.30 5.30 9.35
N SER A 41 17.02 5.67 8.28
CA SER A 41 18.12 4.86 7.77
C SER A 41 19.25 4.80 8.81
N ASP A 42 19.81 3.62 8.96
CA ASP A 42 20.93 3.33 9.86
C ASP A 42 21.97 2.44 9.14
N ASN A 43 22.96 1.99 9.87
CA ASN A 43 24.03 1.12 9.39
C ASN A 43 23.78 -0.36 9.73
N ASP A 44 22.51 -0.78 9.77
CA ASP A 44 22.14 -2.17 9.92
C ASP A 44 22.13 -2.91 8.57
N ILE A 45 21.88 -4.20 8.58
CA ILE A 45 21.79 -5.05 7.40
C ILE A 45 20.41 -5.72 7.41
N LEU A 46 19.69 -5.61 6.30
CA LEU A 46 18.47 -6.38 6.08
C LEU A 46 18.88 -7.81 5.69
N VAL A 47 18.63 -8.75 6.60
CA VAL A 47 18.99 -10.17 6.44
C VAL A 47 17.99 -10.87 5.54
N ARG A 48 16.69 -10.73 5.85
CA ARG A 48 15.62 -11.35 5.07
C ARG A 48 14.29 -10.62 5.22
N LEU A 49 13.40 -10.87 4.26
CA LEU A 49 11.97 -10.57 4.33
C LEU A 49 11.25 -11.82 4.87
N VAL A 50 10.36 -11.63 5.82
CA VAL A 50 9.55 -12.70 6.41
C VAL A 50 8.09 -12.46 6.06
N ILE A 51 7.47 -13.44 5.40
CA ILE A 51 6.06 -13.44 5.03
C ILE A 51 5.40 -14.56 5.81
N LYS A 52 4.35 -14.23 6.57
CA LYS A 52 3.56 -15.25 7.28
C LYS A 52 2.55 -15.85 6.33
N THR A 53 2.53 -17.18 6.24
CA THR A 53 1.49 -17.91 5.48
C THR A 53 0.20 -17.86 6.27
N ARG A 54 -0.85 -17.27 5.69
CA ARG A 54 -2.19 -17.13 6.26
C ARG A 54 -3.24 -16.90 5.16
N PRO A 55 -4.54 -17.09 5.42
CA PRO A 55 -5.59 -16.74 4.48
C PRO A 55 -5.46 -15.27 4.08
N SER A 56 -5.37 -15.02 2.78
CA SER A 56 -5.17 -13.65 2.29
C SER A 56 -5.51 -13.56 0.80
N ALA A 57 -6.05 -12.42 0.41
CA ALA A 57 -6.27 -12.01 -0.98
C ALA A 57 -5.70 -10.62 -1.21
N PHE A 58 -5.25 -10.35 -2.43
CA PHE A 58 -4.56 -9.11 -2.77
C PHE A 58 -4.96 -8.63 -4.15
N ALA A 59 -5.06 -7.31 -4.31
CA ALA A 59 -5.19 -6.68 -5.60
C ALA A 59 -4.26 -5.47 -5.70
N TYR A 60 -3.52 -5.38 -6.81
CA TYR A 60 -2.57 -4.32 -7.07
C TYR A 60 -3.00 -3.49 -8.26
N GLN A 61 -2.95 -2.16 -8.13
CA GLN A 61 -3.23 -1.19 -9.18
C GLN A 61 -2.13 -0.13 -9.22
N ALA A 62 -1.77 0.33 -10.42
CA ALA A 62 -0.84 1.44 -10.57
C ALA A 62 -1.11 2.23 -11.85
N VAL A 63 -0.79 3.52 -11.79
CA VAL A 63 -0.76 4.39 -12.97
C VAL A 63 0.69 4.78 -13.26
N ARG A 64 1.14 4.57 -14.49
CA ARG A 64 2.49 4.86 -15.01
C ARG A 64 2.39 5.58 -16.35
N LYS A 65 3.37 6.38 -16.71
CA LYS A 65 3.47 6.98 -18.04
C LYS A 65 3.77 5.94 -19.11
N GLN A 66 4.67 5.00 -18.78
CA GLN A 66 5.06 3.88 -19.62
C GLN A 66 5.07 2.59 -18.81
N ARG A 67 5.01 1.45 -19.48
CA ARG A 67 4.94 0.13 -18.83
C ARG A 67 6.08 -0.14 -17.83
N THR A 68 7.27 0.37 -18.11
CA THR A 68 8.48 0.13 -17.29
C THR A 68 8.85 1.31 -16.38
N ASP A 69 8.06 2.38 -16.38
CA ASP A 69 8.29 3.55 -15.54
C ASP A 69 7.99 3.28 -14.07
N LEU A 70 8.53 4.14 -13.22
CA LEU A 70 8.07 4.27 -11.84
C LEU A 70 6.60 4.76 -11.83
N PRO A 71 5.78 4.25 -10.90
CA PRO A 71 4.39 4.64 -10.86
C PRO A 71 4.22 6.11 -10.43
N SER A 72 3.26 6.79 -11.05
CA SER A 72 2.77 8.09 -10.56
C SER A 72 2.05 7.92 -9.22
N LEU A 73 1.28 6.83 -9.08
CA LEU A 73 0.67 6.35 -7.85
C LEU A 73 0.53 4.83 -7.95
N ASN A 74 0.75 4.10 -6.87
CA ASN A 74 0.38 2.70 -6.75
C ASN A 74 -0.50 2.46 -5.53
N CYS A 75 -1.30 1.41 -5.61
CA CYS A 75 -2.33 1.09 -4.64
C CYS A 75 -2.43 -0.44 -4.53
N VAL A 76 -2.40 -0.95 -3.32
CA VAL A 76 -2.61 -2.37 -3.02
C VAL A 76 -3.72 -2.49 -2.00
N THR A 77 -4.79 -3.18 -2.35
CA THR A 77 -5.79 -3.62 -1.37
C THR A 77 -5.51 -5.06 -0.96
N ALA A 78 -5.74 -5.36 0.30
CA ALA A 78 -5.56 -6.70 0.83
C ALA A 78 -6.67 -7.03 1.84
N LYS A 79 -7.07 -8.28 1.86
CA LYS A 79 -7.71 -8.91 3.01
C LYS A 79 -6.72 -9.93 3.57
N VAL A 80 -6.29 -9.72 4.80
CA VAL A 80 -5.36 -10.61 5.51
C VAL A 80 -6.05 -11.06 6.77
N ASP A 81 -6.35 -12.36 6.87
CA ASP A 81 -7.33 -12.90 7.81
C ASP A 81 -8.69 -12.16 7.62
N ASP A 82 -9.17 -11.44 8.62
CA ASP A 82 -10.41 -10.65 8.54
C ASP A 82 -10.18 -9.14 8.44
N GLU A 83 -8.94 -8.70 8.29
CA GLU A 83 -8.58 -7.27 8.22
C GLU A 83 -8.44 -6.80 6.77
N TYR A 84 -9.19 -5.78 6.42
CA TYR A 84 -9.01 -5.04 5.17
C TYR A 84 -7.99 -3.91 5.35
N ARG A 85 -7.07 -3.81 4.39
CA ARG A 85 -6.08 -2.74 4.36
C ARG A 85 -5.82 -2.24 2.94
N LEU A 86 -5.52 -0.96 2.86
CA LEU A 86 -5.11 -0.28 1.64
C LEU A 86 -3.69 0.26 1.84
N VAL A 87 -2.78 -0.07 0.93
CA VAL A 87 -1.46 0.53 0.91
C VAL A 87 -1.34 1.45 -0.30
N VAL A 88 -0.93 2.69 -0.07
CA VAL A 88 -0.68 3.66 -1.15
C VAL A 88 0.78 4.08 -1.14
N GLY A 89 1.45 3.88 -2.24
CA GLY A 89 2.82 4.30 -2.52
C GLY A 89 2.91 5.32 -3.67
N SER A 90 4.12 5.75 -3.97
CA SER A 90 4.39 6.77 -5.01
C SER A 90 3.68 8.12 -4.79
N ARG A 91 3.42 8.45 -3.55
CA ARG A 91 2.71 9.67 -3.14
C ARG A 91 3.62 10.87 -2.82
N PRO A 92 4.81 11.02 -3.39
CA PRO A 92 6.08 11.68 -2.98
C PRO A 92 6.28 11.81 -1.47
N ALA A 93 6.01 10.68 -0.80
CA ALA A 93 6.30 10.43 0.60
C ALA A 93 6.47 8.91 0.77
N ARG A 94 6.72 8.44 1.98
CA ARG A 94 6.77 7.00 2.28
C ARG A 94 5.40 6.36 2.04
N ALA A 95 5.40 5.11 1.60
CA ALA A 95 4.15 4.36 1.48
C ALA A 95 3.41 4.31 2.82
N ILE A 96 2.09 4.32 2.77
CA ILE A 96 1.23 4.36 3.95
C ILE A 96 0.23 3.20 3.89
N VAL A 97 -0.08 2.64 5.04
CA VAL A 97 -1.17 1.67 5.24
C VAL A 97 -2.35 2.40 5.83
N LEU A 98 -3.50 2.26 5.20
CA LEU A 98 -4.81 2.70 5.72
C LEU A 98 -5.63 1.44 6.01
N ARG A 99 -6.11 1.33 7.23
CA ARG A 99 -6.98 0.24 7.69
C ARG A 99 -8.43 0.70 7.69
N ASP A 100 -9.33 -0.26 7.59
CA ASP A 100 -10.77 0.02 7.70
C ASP A 100 -11.19 0.14 9.18
N GLU A 101 -10.77 1.24 9.82
CA GLU A 101 -11.09 1.51 11.24
C GLU A 101 -12.57 1.81 11.47
N GLN A 102 -13.32 2.14 10.41
CA GLN A 102 -14.74 2.46 10.47
C GLN A 102 -15.64 1.25 10.18
N GLY A 103 -15.07 0.11 9.78
CA GLY A 103 -15.83 -1.07 9.42
C GLY A 103 -16.64 -0.92 8.14
N ILE A 104 -16.22 -0.07 7.21
CA ILE A 104 -16.93 0.19 5.94
C ILE A 104 -17.04 -1.08 5.09
N LEU A 105 -16.04 -1.96 5.19
CA LEU A 105 -15.97 -3.22 4.45
C LEU A 105 -16.35 -4.44 5.31
N ALA A 106 -16.85 -4.22 6.54
CA ALA A 106 -17.14 -5.32 7.49
C ALA A 106 -18.21 -6.30 6.95
N ASP A 107 -19.23 -5.77 6.26
CA ASP A 107 -20.30 -6.58 5.66
C ASP A 107 -19.96 -7.07 4.24
N GLY A 108 -18.72 -6.88 3.80
CA GLY A 108 -18.22 -7.31 2.50
C GLY A 108 -17.96 -6.16 1.51
N ILE A 109 -17.44 -6.54 0.35
CA ILE A 109 -17.12 -5.60 -0.73
C ILE A 109 -18.34 -5.50 -1.65
N THR A 110 -19.07 -4.38 -1.56
CA THR A 110 -20.21 -4.01 -2.42
C THR A 110 -19.91 -2.71 -3.16
N GLN A 111 -20.73 -2.35 -4.14
CA GLN A 111 -20.55 -1.07 -4.84
C GLN A 111 -20.64 0.13 -3.88
N GLU A 112 -21.52 0.06 -2.87
CA GLU A 112 -21.68 1.08 -1.84
C GLU A 112 -20.46 1.15 -0.93
N SER A 113 -19.97 0.01 -0.42
CA SER A 113 -18.80 -0.03 0.47
C SER A 113 -17.51 0.34 -0.27
N ILE A 114 -17.37 -0.01 -1.56
CA ILE A 114 -16.27 0.43 -2.43
C ILE A 114 -16.27 1.96 -2.54
N ALA A 115 -17.42 2.58 -2.81
CA ALA A 115 -17.53 4.03 -2.93
C ALA A 115 -17.18 4.72 -1.61
N ALA A 116 -17.77 4.27 -0.50
CA ALA A 116 -17.53 4.81 0.83
C ALA A 116 -16.07 4.68 1.25
N PHE A 117 -15.43 3.52 1.04
CA PHE A 117 -14.04 3.33 1.39
C PHE A 117 -13.08 4.13 0.49
N ALA A 118 -13.43 4.33 -0.79
CA ALA A 118 -12.65 5.19 -1.67
C ALA A 118 -12.69 6.67 -1.23
N ASP A 119 -13.82 7.14 -0.75
CA ASP A 119 -13.98 8.50 -0.21
C ASP A 119 -13.24 8.64 1.14
N TYR A 120 -13.31 7.61 1.99
CA TYR A 120 -12.51 7.52 3.21
C TYR A 120 -10.99 7.57 2.91
N ALA A 121 -10.52 6.82 1.91
CA ALA A 121 -9.13 6.85 1.47
C ALA A 121 -8.72 8.23 0.94
N ALA A 122 -9.57 8.88 0.13
CA ALA A 122 -9.31 10.22 -0.40
C ALA A 122 -9.20 11.29 0.70
N ALA A 123 -9.93 11.12 1.80
CA ALA A 123 -9.89 12.03 2.95
C ALA A 123 -8.65 11.82 3.84
N ASN A 124 -8.16 10.58 3.96
CA ASN A 124 -7.13 10.21 4.92
C ASN A 124 -5.72 10.04 4.31
N ILE A 125 -5.59 9.93 2.97
CA ILE A 125 -4.31 9.76 2.30
C ILE A 125 -3.82 11.09 1.73
N SER A 126 -2.78 11.64 2.35
CA SER A 126 -2.11 12.83 1.82
C SER A 126 -1.16 12.45 0.68
N VAL A 127 -1.12 13.28 -0.35
CA VAL A 127 -0.25 13.13 -1.51
C VAL A 127 0.46 14.46 -1.82
N ALA A 128 1.59 14.38 -2.50
CA ALA A 128 2.34 15.56 -2.95
C ALA A 128 2.67 15.47 -4.45
N GLY A 129 3.14 16.58 -5.02
CA GLY A 129 3.56 16.66 -6.42
C GLY A 129 5.05 16.41 -6.60
N ASN A 130 5.44 15.94 -7.79
CA ASN A 130 6.80 15.89 -8.29
C ASN A 130 6.79 15.82 -9.83
N MET A 131 7.95 15.58 -10.47
CA MET A 131 8.08 15.50 -11.94
C MET A 131 7.25 14.38 -12.60
N TRP A 132 6.78 13.36 -11.85
CA TRP A 132 5.95 12.24 -12.35
C TRP A 132 4.45 12.48 -12.22
N GLY A 133 4.04 13.56 -11.54
CA GLY A 133 2.64 13.94 -11.41
C GLY A 133 2.41 15.03 -10.37
N SER A 134 1.40 15.87 -10.59
CA SER A 134 1.01 16.90 -9.63
C SER A 134 0.31 16.30 -8.40
N ALA A 135 0.19 17.08 -7.34
CA ALA A 135 -0.56 16.71 -6.14
C ALA A 135 -2.05 16.50 -6.45
N GLU A 136 -2.63 17.40 -7.26
CA GLU A 136 -4.04 17.35 -7.68
C GLU A 136 -4.32 16.08 -8.47
N TYR A 137 -3.43 15.72 -9.41
CA TYR A 137 -3.55 14.50 -10.20
C TYR A 137 -3.54 13.26 -9.30
N ARG A 138 -2.59 13.18 -8.35
CA ARG A 138 -2.54 12.06 -7.42
C ARG A 138 -3.74 12.02 -6.47
N LYS A 139 -4.21 13.19 -6.02
CA LYS A 139 -5.42 13.27 -5.19
C LYS A 139 -6.64 12.71 -5.91
N ALA A 140 -6.77 13.01 -7.22
CA ALA A 140 -7.83 12.41 -8.03
C ALA A 140 -7.64 10.90 -8.27
N LEU A 141 -6.39 10.41 -8.33
CA LEU A 141 -6.09 8.99 -8.53
C LEU A 141 -6.37 8.12 -7.31
N VAL A 142 -6.22 8.64 -6.08
CA VAL A 142 -6.44 7.84 -4.85
C VAL A 142 -7.79 7.14 -4.86
N PRO A 143 -8.94 7.81 -4.98
CA PRO A 143 -10.23 7.12 -4.97
C PRO A 143 -10.43 6.23 -6.20
N VAL A 144 -9.90 6.59 -7.36
CA VAL A 144 -10.02 5.79 -8.58
C VAL A 144 -9.28 4.47 -8.45
N LEU A 145 -8.02 4.49 -8.00
CA LEU A 145 -7.24 3.27 -7.82
C LEU A 145 -7.76 2.42 -6.66
N THR A 146 -8.26 3.04 -5.60
CA THR A 146 -8.89 2.32 -4.48
C THR A 146 -10.12 1.54 -4.96
N ARG A 147 -11.02 2.16 -5.73
CA ARG A 147 -12.19 1.47 -6.31
C ARG A 147 -11.77 0.28 -7.19
N ARG A 148 -10.84 0.50 -8.12
CA ARG A 148 -10.35 -0.56 -9.01
C ARG A 148 -9.69 -1.71 -8.23
N ALA A 149 -8.91 -1.39 -7.21
CA ALA A 149 -8.24 -2.39 -6.41
C ALA A 149 -9.23 -3.18 -5.53
N LEU A 150 -10.25 -2.54 -4.94
CA LEU A 150 -11.29 -3.24 -4.20
C LEU A 150 -12.16 -4.14 -5.09
N THR A 151 -12.54 -3.67 -6.29
CA THR A 151 -13.25 -4.51 -7.26
C THR A 151 -12.43 -5.75 -7.63
N ALA A 152 -11.15 -5.57 -7.92
CA ALA A 152 -10.27 -6.69 -8.23
C ALA A 152 -9.99 -7.61 -7.01
N LEU A 153 -10.05 -7.07 -5.80
CA LEU A 153 -9.94 -7.86 -4.58
C LEU A 153 -11.18 -8.72 -4.34
N GLU A 154 -12.38 -8.19 -4.61
CA GLU A 154 -13.64 -8.95 -4.54
C GLU A 154 -13.60 -10.18 -5.48
N GLU A 155 -13.10 -10.00 -6.70
CA GLU A 155 -12.95 -11.08 -7.68
C GLU A 155 -11.93 -12.15 -7.25
N ALA A 156 -11.03 -11.83 -6.32
CA ALA A 156 -9.98 -12.71 -5.81
C ALA A 156 -10.35 -13.44 -4.50
N LEU A 157 -11.45 -13.04 -3.85
CA LEU A 157 -11.97 -13.64 -2.62
C LEU A 157 -12.87 -14.82 -2.91
#